data_6797c16e229fd319e9ec4290b77f39c7
#
_entry.id   6797c16e229fd319e9ec4290b77f39c7
#
_cell.length_a   1.000
_cell.length_b   1.000
_cell.length_c   1.000
_cell.angle_alpha   90.00
_cell.angle_beta   90.00
_cell.angle_gamma   90.00
#
_symmetry.space_group_name_H-M   'P 1'
#
loop_
_entity.id
_entity.type
_entity.pdbx_description
1 polymer ?
#
loop_
_entity_poly.entity_id
_entity_poly.type
_entity_poly.pdbx_seq_one_letter_code
_entity_poly.pdbx_strand_id
1 'polypeptide(L)'
;EKVTVIEDEDGWKKVRTSDGFIGYVQTNSLKHIKEETISSSFEEPQYTGISKDYKINMAWHNVENTTANGYIQDMLASTKGLTTIAPTWFHIADTQGESEFNRGRRLCELCASANLEVWAVLRDFHGGINSADETYEVLSHTSRRTNLIDQ
;
A
#
# COMPACT_ATOMS: atom_id res chain seq x y z
N GLU A 1 27.39 -3.23 -7.34
CA GLU A 1 26.17 -2.58 -6.87
C GLU A 1 26.51 -1.26 -6.17
N LYS A 2 25.67 -0.22 -6.35
CA LYS A 2 25.81 1.06 -5.64
C LYS A 2 25.11 0.95 -4.29
N VAL A 3 25.80 1.38 -3.23
CA VAL A 3 25.24 1.40 -1.88
C VAL A 3 25.47 2.76 -1.24
N THR A 4 24.60 3.15 -0.32
CA THR A 4 24.75 4.35 0.50
C THR A 4 25.33 3.97 1.86
N VAL A 5 26.44 4.57 2.26
CA VAL A 5 26.99 4.39 3.60
C VAL A 5 26.14 5.17 4.58
N ILE A 6 25.64 4.49 5.63
CA ILE A 6 24.81 5.07 6.67
C ILE A 6 25.66 5.37 7.91
N GLU A 7 26.58 4.46 8.25
CA GLU A 7 27.35 4.51 9.49
C GLU A 7 28.74 3.91 9.25
N ASP A 8 29.73 4.43 9.97
CA ASP A 8 31.13 3.97 9.91
C ASP A 8 31.45 3.26 11.21
N GLU A 9 31.81 1.99 11.11
CA GLU A 9 32.26 1.16 12.25
C GLU A 9 33.65 0.64 11.99
N ASP A 10 34.37 0.29 13.05
CA ASP A 10 35.78 -0.14 12.95
C ASP A 10 35.95 -1.31 11.98
N GLY A 11 36.55 -1.02 10.81
CA GLY A 11 36.78 -1.99 9.72
C GLY A 11 35.54 -2.36 8.91
N TRP A 12 34.34 -1.90 9.28
CA TRP A 12 33.08 -2.17 8.62
C TRP A 12 32.30 -0.89 8.32
N LYS A 13 31.41 -0.95 7.34
CA LYS A 13 30.44 0.12 7.08
C LYS A 13 29.04 -0.46 6.99
N LYS A 14 28.13 0.15 7.71
CA LYS A 14 26.71 -0.10 7.56
C LYS A 14 26.23 0.58 6.30
N VAL A 15 25.62 -0.17 5.42
CA VAL A 15 25.23 0.31 4.10
C VAL A 15 23.76 0.00 3.82
N ARG A 16 23.17 0.83 2.96
CA ARG A 16 21.85 0.59 2.41
C ARG A 16 21.93 0.45 0.89
N THR A 17 21.34 -0.59 0.35
CA THR A 17 21.17 -0.78 -1.10
C THR A 17 20.13 0.17 -1.68
N SER A 18 20.08 0.28 -3.00
CA SER A 18 19.04 1.08 -3.69
C SER A 18 17.63 0.54 -3.44
N ASP A 19 17.49 -0.75 -3.18
CA ASP A 19 16.21 -1.40 -2.88
C ASP A 19 15.77 -1.27 -1.41
N GLY A 20 16.67 -0.81 -0.53
CA GLY A 20 16.35 -0.57 0.87
C GLY A 20 16.94 -1.58 1.85
N PHE A 21 17.60 -2.65 1.40
CA PHE A 21 18.26 -3.59 2.28
C PHE A 21 19.39 -2.92 3.05
N ILE A 22 19.45 -3.17 4.35
CA ILE A 22 20.49 -2.67 5.25
C ILE A 22 21.36 -3.83 5.68
N GLY A 23 22.68 -3.65 5.63
CA GLY A 23 23.65 -4.66 6.03
C GLY A 23 25.02 -4.05 6.25
N TYR A 24 26.00 -4.92 6.56
CA TYR A 24 27.37 -4.52 6.83
C TYR A 24 28.31 -5.06 5.74
N VAL A 25 29.23 -4.22 5.28
CA VAL A 25 30.30 -4.61 4.36
C VAL A 25 31.65 -4.19 4.94
N GLN A 26 32.70 -4.97 4.65
CA GLN A 26 34.05 -4.59 5.01
C GLN A 26 34.47 -3.32 4.25
N THR A 27 35.11 -2.39 4.95
CA THR A 27 35.52 -1.10 4.36
C THR A 27 36.38 -1.28 3.12
N ASN A 28 37.27 -2.29 3.09
CA ASN A 28 38.13 -2.59 1.95
C ASN A 28 37.40 -3.17 0.72
N SER A 29 36.17 -3.60 0.89
CA SER A 29 35.33 -4.10 -0.22
C SER A 29 34.64 -2.96 -0.99
N LEU A 30 34.61 -1.77 -0.41
CA LEU A 30 34.02 -0.60 -1.06
C LEU A 30 35.06 0.10 -1.96
N LYS A 31 34.62 0.46 -3.15
CA LYS A 31 35.42 1.18 -4.13
C LYS A 31 34.71 2.48 -4.51
N HIS A 32 35.51 3.50 -4.86
CA HIS A 32 34.98 4.76 -5.36
C HIS A 32 34.03 5.48 -4.40
N ILE A 33 34.36 5.49 -3.10
CA ILE A 33 33.57 6.22 -2.09
C ILE A 33 33.65 7.71 -2.43
N LYS A 34 32.48 8.35 -2.57
CA LYS A 34 32.35 9.79 -2.77
C LYS A 34 31.18 10.31 -1.94
N GLU A 35 31.30 11.53 -1.48
CA GLU A 35 30.13 12.25 -0.94
C GLU A 35 29.26 12.73 -2.11
N GLU A 36 27.96 12.56 -1.98
CA GLU A 36 26.98 13.00 -2.94
C GLU A 36 25.85 13.74 -2.19
N THR A 37 25.64 15.00 -2.54
CA THR A 37 24.50 15.73 -2.02
C THR A 37 23.27 15.35 -2.82
N ILE A 38 22.33 14.66 -2.17
CA ILE A 38 21.05 14.30 -2.79
C ILE A 38 20.09 15.45 -2.56
N SER A 39 19.73 16.17 -3.62
CA SER A 39 18.63 17.14 -3.59
C SER A 39 17.37 16.46 -4.13
N SER A 40 16.27 16.64 -3.44
CA SER A 40 14.96 16.24 -3.95
C SER A 40 14.44 17.31 -4.90
N SER A 41 14.08 16.90 -6.11
CA SER A 41 13.30 17.72 -7.05
C SER A 41 11.80 17.45 -6.91
N PHE A 42 11.39 16.90 -5.78
CA PHE A 42 9.98 16.59 -5.53
C PHE A 42 9.18 17.91 -5.46
N GLU A 43 8.25 18.04 -6.38
CA GLU A 43 7.21 19.06 -6.33
C GLU A 43 5.98 18.45 -5.66
N GLU A 44 5.51 19.08 -4.61
CA GLU A 44 4.33 18.62 -3.90
C GLU A 44 3.10 18.69 -4.83
N PRO A 45 2.44 17.55 -5.12
CA PRO A 45 1.28 17.58 -5.98
C PRO A 45 0.15 18.37 -5.33
N GLN A 46 -0.53 19.20 -6.12
CA GLN A 46 -1.72 19.89 -5.66
C GLN A 46 -2.93 18.96 -5.67
N TYR A 47 -3.42 18.63 -4.50
CA TYR A 47 -4.62 17.80 -4.34
C TYR A 47 -5.87 18.67 -4.36
N THR A 48 -6.74 18.45 -5.34
CA THR A 48 -8.00 19.20 -5.52
C THR A 48 -9.22 18.51 -4.94
N GLY A 49 -9.10 17.30 -4.46
CA GLY A 49 -10.22 16.46 -3.98
C GLY A 49 -10.17 16.11 -2.50
N ILE A 50 -9.41 16.84 -1.68
CA ILE A 50 -9.15 16.49 -0.27
C ILE A 50 -10.37 16.74 0.63
N SER A 51 -11.22 17.66 0.26
CA SER A 51 -12.43 17.99 1.02
C SER A 51 -13.67 17.78 0.18
N LYS A 52 -14.75 17.33 0.84
CA LYS A 52 -16.08 17.21 0.25
C LYS A 52 -16.97 18.32 0.80
N ASP A 53 -17.93 18.76 0.01
CA ASP A 53 -18.96 19.72 0.39
C ASP A 53 -20.10 19.12 1.24
N TYR A 54 -20.01 17.83 1.51
CA TYR A 54 -20.94 17.06 2.34
C TYR A 54 -20.21 16.28 3.44
N LYS A 55 -20.94 15.89 4.48
CA LYS A 55 -20.40 15.02 5.54
C LYS A 55 -20.27 13.60 5.04
N ILE A 56 -19.06 13.06 5.14
CA ILE A 56 -18.79 11.67 4.81
C ILE A 56 -19.39 10.79 5.91
N ASN A 57 -20.32 9.93 5.51
CA ASN A 57 -20.83 8.83 6.30
C ASN A 57 -20.43 7.52 5.60
N MET A 58 -19.43 6.85 6.13
CA MET A 58 -18.77 5.72 5.47
C MET A 58 -18.98 4.44 6.26
N ALA A 59 -19.17 3.33 5.53
CA ALA A 59 -19.15 1.99 6.10
C ALA A 59 -18.11 1.13 5.40
N TRP A 60 -17.38 0.33 6.19
CA TRP A 60 -16.54 -0.75 5.67
C TRP A 60 -17.39 -1.94 5.28
N HIS A 61 -17.10 -2.48 4.10
CA HIS A 61 -17.72 -3.70 3.61
C HIS A 61 -16.67 -4.79 3.52
N ASN A 62 -16.72 -5.76 4.43
CA ASN A 62 -15.77 -6.86 4.43
C ASN A 62 -16.06 -7.82 3.27
N VAL A 63 -15.11 -7.94 2.34
CA VAL A 63 -15.19 -8.76 1.14
C VAL A 63 -14.15 -9.86 1.22
N GLU A 64 -14.55 -11.02 1.76
CA GLU A 64 -13.68 -12.20 1.87
C GLU A 64 -13.57 -12.97 0.55
N ASN A 65 -14.54 -12.79 -0.33
CA ASN A 65 -14.59 -13.42 -1.64
C ASN A 65 -15.50 -12.62 -2.58
N THR A 66 -15.47 -12.90 -3.86
CA THR A 66 -16.24 -12.20 -4.89
C THR A 66 -17.76 -12.23 -4.68
N THR A 67 -18.30 -13.29 -4.05
CA THR A 67 -19.74 -13.42 -3.75
C THR A 67 -20.19 -12.37 -2.73
N ALA A 68 -19.32 -12.02 -1.77
CA ALA A 68 -19.63 -11.05 -0.73
C ALA A 68 -19.94 -9.65 -1.28
N ASN A 69 -19.51 -9.33 -2.49
CA ASN A 69 -19.89 -8.07 -3.16
C ASN A 69 -21.40 -7.92 -3.37
N GLY A 70 -22.15 -9.01 -3.40
CA GLY A 70 -23.62 -8.99 -3.54
C GLY A 70 -24.36 -8.60 -2.26
N TYR A 71 -23.76 -8.79 -1.09
CA TYR A 71 -24.41 -8.53 0.22
C TYR A 71 -24.70 -7.06 0.46
N ILE A 72 -24.02 -6.18 -0.27
CA ILE A 72 -24.30 -4.73 -0.18
C ILE A 72 -25.74 -4.38 -0.52
N GLN A 73 -26.41 -5.16 -1.36
CA GLN A 73 -27.80 -4.89 -1.76
C GLN A 73 -28.74 -4.90 -0.55
N ASP A 74 -28.61 -5.88 0.33
CA ASP A 74 -29.44 -6.00 1.53
C ASP A 74 -29.06 -4.92 2.56
N MET A 75 -27.79 -4.60 2.65
CA MET A 75 -27.30 -3.54 3.52
C MET A 75 -27.84 -2.17 3.09
N LEU A 76 -27.82 -1.84 1.82
CA LEU A 76 -28.34 -0.59 1.29
C LEU A 76 -29.86 -0.44 1.51
N ALA A 77 -30.61 -1.54 1.45
CA ALA A 77 -32.04 -1.52 1.69
C ALA A 77 -32.41 -1.09 3.14
N SER A 78 -31.51 -1.35 4.09
CA SER A 78 -31.71 -1.06 5.52
C SER A 78 -30.97 0.18 6.02
N THR A 79 -30.07 0.76 5.22
CA THR A 79 -29.19 1.87 5.64
C THR A 79 -29.68 3.20 5.06
N LYS A 80 -29.62 4.27 5.88
CA LYS A 80 -29.95 5.63 5.46
C LYS A 80 -28.79 6.58 5.69
N GLY A 81 -28.59 7.51 4.77
CA GLY A 81 -27.61 8.58 4.91
C GLY A 81 -26.16 8.14 4.67
N LEU A 82 -25.92 6.93 4.17
CA LEU A 82 -24.61 6.49 3.75
C LEU A 82 -24.18 7.29 2.51
N THR A 83 -22.91 7.73 2.47
CA THR A 83 -22.33 8.47 1.33
C THR A 83 -21.20 7.70 0.66
N THR A 84 -20.55 6.82 1.41
CA THR A 84 -19.34 6.14 0.97
C THR A 84 -19.31 4.70 1.47
N ILE A 85 -18.88 3.79 0.61
CA ILE A 85 -18.62 2.40 0.95
C ILE A 85 -17.13 2.11 0.75
N ALA A 86 -16.52 1.43 1.71
CA ALA A 86 -15.11 1.04 1.67
C ALA A 86 -14.97 -0.49 1.66
N PRO A 87 -15.04 -1.13 0.47
CA PRO A 87 -14.86 -2.58 0.38
C PRO A 87 -13.40 -2.98 0.53
N THR A 88 -13.15 -4.06 1.28
CA THR A 88 -11.82 -4.65 1.46
C THR A 88 -11.43 -5.51 0.26
N TRP A 89 -11.22 -4.87 -0.88
CA TRP A 89 -11.00 -5.58 -2.15
C TRP A 89 -9.59 -6.06 -2.38
N PHE A 90 -8.62 -5.33 -1.85
CA PHE A 90 -7.21 -5.59 -2.09
C PHE A 90 -6.54 -6.09 -0.82
N HIS A 91 -5.68 -7.09 -0.96
CA HIS A 91 -4.83 -7.56 0.13
C HIS A 91 -3.44 -7.88 -0.38
N ILE A 92 -2.46 -7.65 0.49
CA ILE A 92 -1.09 -8.08 0.24
C ILE A 92 -1.06 -9.60 0.42
N ALA A 93 -0.73 -10.33 -0.64
CA ALA A 93 -0.80 -11.79 -0.65
C ALA A 93 0.47 -12.46 -0.09
N ASP A 94 1.62 -11.78 -0.24
CA ASP A 94 2.91 -12.31 0.23
C ASP A 94 3.93 -11.20 0.50
N THR A 95 5.09 -11.60 1.03
CA THR A 95 6.21 -10.70 1.33
C THR A 95 6.98 -10.21 0.09
N GLN A 96 6.64 -10.64 -1.11
CA GLN A 96 7.22 -10.14 -2.36
C GLN A 96 6.42 -8.98 -2.97
N GLY A 97 5.28 -8.62 -2.34
CA GLY A 97 4.39 -7.57 -2.80
C GLY A 97 3.38 -8.03 -3.84
N GLU A 98 3.13 -9.34 -3.93
CA GLU A 98 1.98 -9.83 -4.68
C GLU A 98 0.68 -9.39 -3.99
N SER A 99 -0.34 -9.08 -4.78
CA SER A 99 -1.66 -8.72 -4.28
C SER A 99 -2.75 -9.65 -4.79
N GLU A 100 -3.75 -9.85 -3.98
CA GLU A 100 -5.01 -10.48 -4.37
C GLU A 100 -6.15 -9.47 -4.31
N PHE A 101 -7.13 -9.64 -5.18
CA PHE A 101 -8.27 -8.73 -5.21
C PHE A 101 -9.61 -9.46 -5.44
N ASN A 102 -10.59 -9.04 -4.66
CA ASN A 102 -11.97 -9.53 -4.71
C ASN A 102 -12.92 -8.46 -5.30
N ARG A 103 -12.42 -7.64 -6.23
CA ARG A 103 -13.21 -6.58 -6.85
C ARG A 103 -14.49 -7.12 -7.49
N GLY A 104 -15.61 -6.45 -7.21
CA GLY A 104 -16.91 -6.81 -7.74
C GLY A 104 -17.54 -5.71 -8.58
N ARG A 105 -17.73 -5.93 -9.88
CA ARG A 105 -18.43 -5.01 -10.77
C ARG A 105 -19.86 -4.72 -10.26
N ARG A 106 -20.54 -5.75 -9.74
CA ARG A 106 -21.90 -5.63 -9.21
C ARG A 106 -21.99 -4.63 -8.05
N LEU A 107 -20.97 -4.60 -7.17
CA LEU A 107 -20.92 -3.62 -6.08
C LEU A 107 -20.82 -2.21 -6.62
N CYS A 108 -19.95 -1.96 -7.61
CA CYS A 108 -19.83 -0.65 -8.25
C CYS A 108 -21.15 -0.18 -8.86
N GLU A 109 -21.87 -1.06 -9.55
CA GLU A 109 -23.18 -0.76 -10.17
C GLU A 109 -24.24 -0.40 -9.13
N LEU A 110 -24.29 -1.15 -8.03
CA LEU A 110 -25.22 -0.88 -6.93
C LEU A 110 -24.89 0.43 -6.22
N CYS A 111 -23.62 0.70 -5.93
CA CYS A 111 -23.20 1.95 -5.33
C CYS A 111 -23.49 3.15 -6.22
N ALA A 112 -23.21 3.05 -7.51
CA ALA A 112 -23.51 4.10 -8.49
C ALA A 112 -25.03 4.38 -8.54
N SER A 113 -25.86 3.33 -8.54
CA SER A 113 -27.33 3.46 -8.52
C SER A 113 -27.86 4.11 -7.23
N ALA A 114 -27.12 3.94 -6.11
CA ALA A 114 -27.45 4.53 -4.82
C ALA A 114 -26.74 5.88 -4.57
N ASN A 115 -26.02 6.42 -5.55
CA ASN A 115 -25.21 7.64 -5.44
C ASN A 115 -24.17 7.58 -4.30
N LEU A 116 -23.51 6.43 -4.16
CA LEU A 116 -22.45 6.20 -3.17
C LEU A 116 -21.07 6.22 -3.84
N GLU A 117 -20.11 6.85 -3.18
CA GLU A 117 -18.69 6.70 -3.53
C GLU A 117 -18.16 5.34 -3.08
N VAL A 118 -17.23 4.79 -3.84
CA VAL A 118 -16.53 3.54 -3.51
C VAL A 118 -15.06 3.87 -3.25
N TRP A 119 -14.61 3.65 -2.02
CA TRP A 119 -13.22 3.82 -1.61
C TRP A 119 -12.62 2.46 -1.28
N ALA A 120 -11.99 1.85 -2.28
CA ALA A 120 -11.41 0.53 -2.13
C ALA A 120 -10.29 0.50 -1.08
N VAL A 121 -10.32 -0.50 -0.21
CA VAL A 121 -9.34 -0.69 0.85
C VAL A 121 -8.29 -1.70 0.41
N LEU A 122 -7.02 -1.33 0.56
CA LEU A 122 -5.91 -2.27 0.59
C LEU A 122 -5.64 -2.63 2.05
N ARG A 123 -5.59 -3.91 2.37
CA ARG A 123 -5.29 -4.43 3.71
C ARG A 123 -4.10 -5.39 3.69
N ASP A 124 -3.40 -5.45 4.79
CA ASP A 124 -2.51 -6.53 5.18
C ASP A 124 -3.26 -7.55 6.07
N PHE A 125 -2.58 -8.41 6.79
CA PHE A 125 -3.18 -9.39 7.72
C PHE A 125 -4.31 -10.24 7.10
N HIS A 126 -4.14 -10.61 5.85
CA HIS A 126 -5.03 -11.54 5.16
C HIS A 126 -4.21 -12.41 4.20
N GLY A 127 -4.56 -13.68 4.12
CA GLY A 127 -3.85 -14.60 3.24
C GLY A 127 -2.43 -14.90 3.70
N GLY A 128 -1.44 -14.43 2.96
CA GLY A 128 -0.02 -14.73 3.19
C GLY A 128 0.70 -13.82 4.18
N ILE A 129 0.09 -12.71 4.61
CA ILE A 129 0.68 -11.78 5.61
C ILE A 129 0.05 -12.02 6.97
N ASN A 130 0.86 -12.37 7.96
CA ASN A 130 0.40 -12.75 9.29
C ASN A 130 1.06 -11.95 10.43
N SER A 131 1.97 -11.04 10.10
CA SER A 131 2.69 -10.24 11.08
C SER A 131 3.02 -8.84 10.57
N ALA A 132 3.26 -7.91 11.49
CA ALA A 132 3.74 -6.57 11.16
C ALA A 132 5.12 -6.59 10.48
N ASP A 133 5.97 -7.56 10.82
CA ASP A 133 7.29 -7.71 10.23
C ASP A 133 7.19 -8.07 8.74
N GLU A 134 6.25 -8.93 8.36
CA GLU A 134 6.00 -9.29 6.96
C GLU A 134 5.44 -8.10 6.18
N THR A 135 4.52 -7.32 6.75
CA THR A 135 4.06 -6.06 6.16
C THR A 135 5.21 -5.07 5.98
N TYR A 136 6.06 -4.94 7.01
CA TYR A 136 7.26 -4.09 6.95
C TYR A 136 8.22 -4.55 5.84
N GLU A 137 8.40 -5.85 5.64
CA GLU A 137 9.21 -6.40 4.55
C GLU A 137 8.73 -5.94 3.17
N VAL A 138 7.41 -5.91 2.94
CA VAL A 138 6.86 -5.40 1.68
C VAL A 138 7.10 -3.91 1.55
N LEU A 139 6.76 -3.14 2.59
CA LEU A 139 6.77 -1.68 2.51
C LEU A 139 8.15 -1.05 2.61
N SER A 140 9.15 -1.74 3.16
CA SER A 140 10.52 -1.22 3.29
C SER A 140 11.38 -1.37 2.03
N HIS A 141 11.00 -2.27 1.10
CA HIS A 141 11.77 -2.52 -0.12
C HIS A 141 11.10 -1.92 -1.36
N THR A 142 11.87 -1.21 -2.16
CA THR A 142 11.37 -0.50 -3.35
C THR A 142 10.81 -1.47 -4.39
N SER A 143 11.50 -2.57 -4.67
CA SER A 143 11.07 -3.59 -5.62
C SER A 143 9.70 -4.17 -5.25
N ARG A 144 9.49 -4.46 -3.97
CA ARG A 144 8.25 -5.05 -3.46
C ARG A 144 7.08 -4.06 -3.50
N ARG A 145 7.34 -2.78 -3.13
CA ARG A 145 6.32 -1.73 -3.29
C ARG A 145 5.93 -1.51 -4.75
N THR A 146 6.93 -1.51 -5.64
CA THR A 146 6.68 -1.41 -7.10
C THR A 146 5.83 -2.57 -7.58
N ASN A 147 6.17 -3.80 -7.18
CA ASN A 147 5.36 -4.97 -7.52
C ASN A 147 3.91 -4.83 -7.03
N LEU A 148 3.72 -4.37 -5.79
CA LEU A 148 2.38 -4.16 -5.22
C LEU A 148 1.56 -3.10 -5.97
N ILE A 149 2.21 -2.08 -6.52
CA ILE A 149 1.53 -0.95 -7.19
C ILE A 149 1.20 -1.26 -8.64
N ASP A 150 2.01 -2.06 -9.31
CA ASP A 150 1.95 -2.27 -10.76
C ASP A 150 0.97 -3.40 -11.17
N GLN A 151 0.25 -4.01 -10.23
CA GLN A 151 -0.79 -5.02 -10.44
C GLN A 151 -2.19 -4.39 -10.56
#